data_658efa234656450fc0b49ca0bd5d9fd3
#
_entry.id   658efa234656450fc0b49ca0bd5d9fd3
#
_cell.length_a   1.000
_cell.length_b   1.000
_cell.length_c   1.000
_cell.angle_alpha   90.00
_cell.angle_beta   90.00
_cell.angle_gamma   90.00
#
_symmetry.space_group_name_H-M   'P 1'
#
loop_
_entity.id
_entity.type
_entity.pdbx_description
1 polymer ?
#
loop_
_entity_poly.entity_id
_entity_poly.type
_entity_poly.pdbx_seq_one_letter_code
_entity_poly.pdbx_strand_id
1 'polypeptide(L)'
;MGITKAFETAFLRKEEKGWEKIYVVVDIHDTILRACYESAERYAYLPYAREALQLLSSRDDICLILWSGCYPERLAAYCERFARDGIHFDYINENPEVANSSFQDFSVKLYFNVGIDDKFGFDPETDWVKVIEAAAGNDKCRKVIIGKRREGNSDDVSLSKGNRKCDFH
;
A
#
# COMPACT_ATOMS: atom_id res chain seq x y z
N MET A 1 -18.25 2.01 -5.38
CA MET A 1 -17.47 3.25 -5.07
C MET A 1 -16.08 2.98 -5.61
N GLY A 2 -15.54 3.83 -6.53
CA GLY A 2 -14.21 3.59 -7.09
C GLY A 2 -13.10 3.97 -6.11
N ILE A 3 -11.88 3.50 -6.37
CA ILE A 3 -10.71 3.65 -5.48
C ILE A 3 -10.40 5.12 -5.17
N THR A 4 -10.49 6.02 -6.15
CA THR A 4 -10.31 7.47 -5.94
C THR A 4 -11.22 7.99 -4.83
N LYS A 5 -12.51 7.64 -4.88
CA LYS A 5 -13.49 8.08 -3.88
C LYS A 5 -13.23 7.48 -2.50
N ALA A 6 -12.67 6.27 -2.43
CA ALA A 6 -12.29 5.65 -1.16
C ALA A 6 -11.17 6.46 -0.48
N PHE A 7 -10.12 6.82 -1.23
CA PHE A 7 -9.03 7.66 -0.72
C PHE A 7 -9.50 9.07 -0.33
N GLU A 8 -10.27 9.75 -1.21
CA GLU A 8 -10.82 11.07 -0.90
C GLU A 8 -11.63 11.06 0.40
N THR A 9 -12.50 10.05 0.57
CA THR A 9 -13.32 9.92 1.77
C THR A 9 -12.46 9.63 3.00
N ALA A 10 -11.43 8.79 2.88
CA ALA A 10 -10.53 8.46 3.98
C ALA A 10 -9.73 9.69 4.44
N PHE A 11 -9.16 10.45 3.51
CA PHE A 11 -8.43 11.68 3.83
C PHE A 11 -9.33 12.78 4.41
N LEU A 12 -10.54 12.97 3.85
CA LEU A 12 -11.50 13.91 4.38
C LEU A 12 -11.86 13.59 5.85
N ARG A 13 -12.17 12.32 6.12
CA ARG A 13 -12.45 11.86 7.49
C ARG A 13 -11.25 12.00 8.43
N LYS A 14 -10.04 11.76 7.93
CA LYS A 14 -8.81 11.97 8.68
C LYS A 14 -8.73 13.43 9.18
N GLU A 15 -8.98 14.40 8.30
CA GLU A 15 -8.97 15.81 8.64
C GLU A 15 -10.11 16.16 9.62
N GLU A 16 -11.35 15.74 9.31
CA GLU A 16 -12.52 16.02 10.15
C GLU A 16 -12.42 15.46 11.58
N LYS A 17 -11.76 14.30 11.72
CA LYS A 17 -11.60 13.60 13.00
C LYS A 17 -10.27 13.89 13.70
N GLY A 18 -9.36 14.61 13.06
CA GLY A 18 -8.02 14.86 13.59
C GLY A 18 -7.16 13.59 13.70
N TRP A 19 -7.36 12.61 12.82
CA TRP A 19 -6.54 11.40 12.82
C TRP A 19 -5.15 11.69 12.26
N GLU A 20 -4.14 11.06 12.81
CA GLU A 20 -2.76 11.20 12.33
C GLU A 20 -2.57 10.53 10.97
N LYS A 21 -3.20 9.38 10.75
CA LYS A 21 -3.04 8.56 9.55
C LYS A 21 -4.33 7.86 9.11
N ILE A 22 -4.33 7.39 7.88
CA ILE A 22 -5.32 6.43 7.37
C ILE A 22 -4.67 5.05 7.23
N TYR A 23 -5.48 3.99 7.31
CA TYR A 23 -5.05 2.60 7.21
C TYR A 23 -5.48 2.05 5.86
N VAL A 24 -4.51 1.55 5.09
CA VAL A 24 -4.72 1.01 3.75
C VAL A 24 -4.29 -0.45 3.74
N VAL A 25 -5.23 -1.37 3.49
CA VAL A 25 -4.92 -2.79 3.29
C VAL A 25 -4.76 -3.09 1.82
N VAL A 26 -3.80 -3.97 1.47
CA VAL A 26 -3.52 -4.32 0.07
C VAL A 26 -3.28 -5.82 -0.05
N ASP A 27 -4.02 -6.49 -0.94
CA ASP A 27 -3.78 -7.88 -1.32
C ASP A 27 -2.59 -8.01 -2.29
N ILE A 28 -2.07 -9.23 -2.45
CA ILE A 28 -0.89 -9.53 -3.28
C ILE A 28 -1.28 -9.99 -4.68
N HIS A 29 -2.02 -11.10 -4.75
CA HIS A 29 -2.24 -11.80 -6.01
C HIS A 29 -3.34 -11.15 -6.84
N ASP A 30 -3.07 -10.98 -8.13
CA ASP A 30 -3.97 -10.26 -9.05
C ASP A 30 -4.37 -8.86 -8.58
N THR A 31 -3.59 -8.33 -7.63
CA THR A 31 -3.72 -6.97 -7.10
C THR A 31 -2.39 -6.23 -7.24
N ILE A 32 -1.33 -6.67 -6.56
CA ILE A 32 0.05 -6.12 -6.71
C ILE A 32 0.80 -6.87 -7.80
N LEU A 33 0.74 -8.20 -7.75
CA LEU A 33 1.50 -9.11 -8.60
C LEU A 33 0.56 -10.00 -9.41
N ARG A 34 0.90 -10.21 -10.68
CA ARG A 34 0.16 -11.12 -11.55
C ARG A 34 0.30 -12.57 -11.08
N ALA A 35 -0.81 -13.21 -10.74
CA ALA A 35 -0.85 -14.61 -10.35
C ALA A 35 -0.98 -15.52 -11.59
N CYS A 36 0.04 -15.55 -12.44
CA CYS A 36 0.07 -16.44 -13.57
C CYS A 36 0.85 -17.72 -13.23
N TYR A 37 0.17 -18.86 -13.19
CA TYR A 37 0.79 -20.15 -12.83
C TYR A 37 1.51 -20.82 -14.01
N GLU A 38 1.28 -20.37 -15.24
CA GLU A 38 1.71 -21.03 -16.48
C GLU A 38 2.82 -20.26 -17.25
N SER A 39 3.19 -19.05 -16.85
CA SER A 39 4.13 -18.21 -17.59
C SER A 39 5.28 -17.65 -16.76
N ALA A 40 6.33 -17.22 -17.49
CA ALA A 40 7.48 -16.52 -16.89
C ALA A 40 7.13 -15.12 -16.32
N GLU A 41 5.97 -14.59 -16.67
CA GLU A 41 5.45 -13.31 -16.13
C GLU A 41 4.84 -13.46 -14.73
N ARG A 42 4.80 -14.68 -14.24
CA ARG A 42 4.38 -14.97 -12.87
C ARG A 42 5.11 -14.05 -11.89
N TYR A 43 4.32 -13.40 -11.04
CA TYR A 43 4.83 -12.42 -10.07
C TYR A 43 5.39 -11.12 -10.66
N ALA A 44 5.16 -10.81 -11.94
CA ALA A 44 5.38 -9.46 -12.43
C ALA A 44 4.44 -8.49 -11.72
N TYR A 45 4.95 -7.27 -11.44
CA TYR A 45 4.08 -6.21 -10.95
C TYR A 45 3.02 -5.89 -12.00
N LEU A 46 1.80 -5.68 -11.53
CA LEU A 46 0.74 -5.09 -12.33
C LEU A 46 1.06 -3.62 -12.63
N PRO A 47 0.52 -3.05 -13.71
CA PRO A 47 0.89 -1.71 -14.16
C PRO A 47 0.79 -0.66 -13.05
N TYR A 48 1.88 0.06 -12.80
CA TYR A 48 2.00 1.12 -11.80
C TYR A 48 1.84 0.69 -10.33
N ALA A 49 1.67 -0.61 -10.03
CA ALA A 49 1.53 -1.10 -8.66
C ALA A 49 2.77 -0.79 -7.82
N ARG A 50 3.98 -0.99 -8.38
CA ARG A 50 5.23 -0.71 -7.69
C ARG A 50 5.36 0.76 -7.31
N GLU A 51 5.14 1.66 -8.26
CA GLU A 51 5.24 3.10 -8.07
C GLU A 51 4.20 3.61 -7.08
N ALA A 52 2.98 3.10 -7.16
CA ALA A 52 1.92 3.45 -6.23
C ALA A 52 2.27 3.03 -4.79
N LEU A 53 2.76 1.79 -4.61
CA LEU A 53 3.13 1.28 -3.29
C LEU A 53 4.36 1.99 -2.72
N GLN A 54 5.35 2.34 -3.55
CA GLN A 54 6.47 3.18 -3.13
C GLN A 54 5.98 4.55 -2.63
N LEU A 55 5.02 5.17 -3.33
CA LEU A 55 4.42 6.42 -2.90
C LEU A 55 3.66 6.24 -1.58
N LEU A 56 2.77 5.25 -1.48
CA LEU A 56 1.99 5.02 -0.27
C LEU A 56 2.88 4.76 0.94
N SER A 57 3.89 3.88 0.80
CA SER A 57 4.81 3.54 1.89
C SER A 57 5.77 4.67 2.28
N SER A 58 5.92 5.70 1.43
CA SER A 58 6.75 6.87 1.73
C SER A 58 6.02 7.93 2.57
N ARG A 59 4.70 7.83 2.72
CA ARG A 59 3.88 8.82 3.42
C ARG A 59 3.76 8.51 4.90
N ASP A 60 3.99 9.52 5.75
CA ASP A 60 3.85 9.38 7.19
C ASP A 60 2.39 9.36 7.66
N ASP A 61 1.46 9.84 6.83
CA ASP A 61 0.04 9.88 7.12
C ASP A 61 -0.74 8.67 6.56
N ILE A 62 -0.03 7.62 6.12
CA ILE A 62 -0.59 6.34 5.69
C ILE A 62 0.09 5.21 6.46
N CYS A 63 -0.72 4.35 7.06
CA CYS A 63 -0.30 3.04 7.56
C CYS A 63 -0.65 2.00 6.48
N LEU A 64 0.37 1.38 5.89
CA LEU A 64 0.22 0.43 4.80
C LEU A 64 0.30 -1.00 5.32
N ILE A 65 -0.76 -1.78 5.13
CA ILE A 65 -0.91 -3.13 5.66
C ILE A 65 -0.97 -4.12 4.52
N LEU A 66 -0.07 -5.10 4.50
CA LEU A 66 -0.17 -6.23 3.57
C LEU A 66 -1.24 -7.20 4.09
N TRP A 67 -2.23 -7.51 3.24
CA TRP A 67 -3.35 -8.35 3.63
C TRP A 67 -3.50 -9.53 2.66
N SER A 68 -3.08 -10.71 3.07
CA SER A 68 -3.05 -11.87 2.20
C SER A 68 -3.26 -13.17 2.94
N GLY A 69 -3.94 -14.11 2.29
CA GLY A 69 -4.13 -15.47 2.77
C GLY A 69 -2.96 -16.42 2.52
N CYS A 70 -1.79 -15.92 2.15
CA CYS A 70 -0.60 -16.73 1.92
C CYS A 70 -0.06 -17.35 3.20
N TYR A 71 0.58 -18.53 3.07
CA TYR A 71 1.34 -19.11 4.17
C TYR A 71 2.54 -18.22 4.56
N PRO A 72 2.95 -18.25 5.85
CA PRO A 72 3.99 -17.35 6.39
C PRO A 72 5.30 -17.36 5.59
N GLU A 73 5.75 -18.51 5.11
CA GLU A 73 7.01 -18.63 4.36
C GLU A 73 6.95 -17.91 3.01
N ARG A 74 5.78 -17.92 2.37
CA ARG A 74 5.56 -17.16 1.13
C ARG A 74 5.44 -15.67 1.39
N LEU A 75 4.76 -15.29 2.46
CA LEU A 75 4.66 -13.89 2.87
C LEU A 75 6.04 -13.29 3.15
N ALA A 76 6.92 -14.02 3.86
CA ALA A 76 8.29 -13.57 4.11
C ALA A 76 9.05 -13.28 2.80
N ALA A 77 8.97 -14.18 1.81
CA ALA A 77 9.62 -13.99 0.52
C ALA A 77 9.06 -12.77 -0.26
N TYR A 78 7.74 -12.53 -0.18
CA TYR A 78 7.13 -11.32 -0.77
C TYR A 78 7.60 -10.05 -0.06
N CYS A 79 7.63 -10.04 1.27
CA CYS A 79 8.09 -8.88 2.04
C CYS A 79 9.54 -8.53 1.73
N GLU A 80 10.44 -9.53 1.65
CA GLU A 80 11.84 -9.31 1.24
C GLU A 80 11.94 -8.71 -0.16
N ARG A 81 11.13 -9.18 -1.08
CA ARG A 81 11.08 -8.63 -2.43
C ARG A 81 10.58 -7.18 -2.41
N PHE A 82 9.46 -6.91 -1.77
CA PHE A 82 8.89 -5.57 -1.69
C PHE A 82 9.87 -4.60 -1.04
N ALA A 83 10.56 -5.01 0.04
CA ALA A 83 11.57 -4.20 0.68
C ALA A 83 12.75 -3.87 -0.25
N ARG A 84 13.26 -4.83 -1.02
CA ARG A 84 14.29 -4.59 -2.06
C ARG A 84 13.83 -3.61 -3.13
N ASP A 85 12.53 -3.63 -3.44
CA ASP A 85 11.93 -2.74 -4.42
C ASP A 85 11.53 -1.37 -3.82
N GLY A 86 11.91 -1.10 -2.56
CA GLY A 86 11.64 0.17 -1.87
C GLY A 86 10.20 0.33 -1.39
N ILE A 87 9.49 -0.78 -1.19
CA ILE A 87 8.12 -0.80 -0.67
C ILE A 87 8.16 -1.37 0.75
N HIS A 88 7.61 -0.63 1.72
CA HIS A 88 7.58 -1.03 3.13
C HIS A 88 6.13 -1.09 3.62
N PHE A 89 5.75 -2.25 4.15
CA PHE A 89 4.48 -2.43 4.85
C PHE A 89 4.72 -2.24 6.34
N ASP A 90 3.81 -1.53 7.01
CA ASP A 90 3.88 -1.31 8.46
C ASP A 90 3.48 -2.59 9.22
N TYR A 91 2.49 -3.31 8.72
CA TYR A 91 1.96 -4.56 9.30
C TYR A 91 1.58 -5.59 8.23
N ILE A 92 1.41 -6.83 8.68
CA ILE A 92 0.97 -7.96 7.85
C ILE A 92 -0.22 -8.63 8.52
N ASN A 93 -1.36 -8.64 7.85
CA ASN A 93 -2.60 -9.28 8.30
C ASN A 93 -3.14 -8.79 9.66
N GLU A 94 -2.62 -7.69 10.19
CA GLU A 94 -3.03 -7.14 11.47
C GLU A 94 -2.99 -5.59 11.46
N ASN A 95 -3.72 -4.98 12.39
CA ASN A 95 -3.65 -3.56 12.68
C ASN A 95 -3.63 -3.34 14.21
N PRO A 96 -2.45 -3.43 14.85
CA PRO A 96 -2.35 -3.30 16.30
C PRO A 96 -2.50 -1.85 16.80
N GLU A 97 -2.52 -0.87 15.89
CA GLU A 97 -2.68 0.54 16.26
C GLU A 97 -4.13 0.90 16.62
N VAL A 98 -5.11 0.06 16.25
CA VAL A 98 -6.52 0.33 16.54
C VAL A 98 -7.05 -0.63 17.60
N ALA A 99 -7.25 -0.10 18.79
CA ALA A 99 -7.78 -0.87 19.92
C ALA A 99 -9.29 -1.17 19.77
N ASN A 100 -9.71 -2.31 20.31
CA ASN A 100 -11.13 -2.64 20.45
C ASN A 100 -11.86 -1.58 21.26
N SER A 101 -13.13 -1.35 20.93
CA SER A 101 -14.01 -0.46 21.67
C SER A 101 -15.17 -1.23 22.29
N SER A 102 -16.02 -0.55 23.05
CA SER A 102 -17.25 -1.17 23.59
C SER A 102 -18.26 -1.61 22.53
N PHE A 103 -18.08 -1.16 21.29
CA PHE A 103 -18.99 -1.45 20.17
C PHE A 103 -18.34 -2.24 19.02
N GLN A 104 -17.00 -2.34 18.99
CA GLN A 104 -16.29 -2.92 17.85
C GLN A 104 -15.13 -3.78 18.32
N ASP A 105 -15.09 -5.01 17.80
CA ASP A 105 -13.99 -5.95 17.98
C ASP A 105 -13.17 -6.06 16.69
N PHE A 106 -11.98 -5.44 16.71
CA PHE A 106 -11.06 -5.43 15.57
C PHE A 106 -10.11 -6.64 15.54
N SER A 107 -10.19 -7.52 16.51
CA SER A 107 -9.52 -8.82 16.45
C SER A 107 -10.21 -9.78 15.47
N VAL A 108 -11.52 -9.58 15.23
CA VAL A 108 -12.32 -10.37 14.28
C VAL A 108 -12.39 -9.70 12.91
N LYS A 109 -12.53 -8.36 12.89
CA LYS A 109 -12.60 -7.58 11.66
C LYS A 109 -11.51 -6.52 11.67
N LEU A 110 -10.47 -6.75 10.88
CA LEU A 110 -9.38 -5.79 10.71
C LEU A 110 -9.92 -4.38 10.38
N TYR A 111 -9.48 -3.39 11.15
CA TYR A 111 -9.84 -1.99 10.86
C TYR A 111 -8.96 -1.44 9.74
N PHE A 112 -9.59 -0.89 8.72
CA PHE A 112 -8.95 -0.12 7.65
C PHE A 112 -9.91 0.95 7.08
N ASN A 113 -9.34 1.93 6.41
CA ASN A 113 -10.08 3.00 5.74
C ASN A 113 -10.23 2.74 4.24
N VAL A 114 -9.21 2.15 3.61
CA VAL A 114 -9.18 1.83 2.19
C VAL A 114 -8.71 0.39 1.99
N GLY A 115 -9.46 -0.38 1.19
CA GLY A 115 -9.07 -1.73 0.76
C GLY A 115 -8.72 -1.73 -0.72
N ILE A 116 -7.57 -2.29 -1.05
CA ILE A 116 -7.08 -2.50 -2.43
C ILE A 116 -6.97 -4.01 -2.64
N ASP A 117 -7.95 -4.57 -3.34
CA ASP A 117 -8.10 -6.01 -3.55
C ASP A 117 -8.99 -6.20 -4.80
N ASP A 118 -8.59 -7.09 -5.71
CA ASP A 118 -9.36 -7.41 -6.92
C ASP A 118 -10.79 -7.84 -6.58
N LYS A 119 -10.98 -8.52 -5.45
CA LYS A 119 -12.29 -8.98 -4.96
C LYS A 119 -13.17 -7.85 -4.42
N PHE A 120 -12.60 -6.70 -4.12
CA PHE A 120 -13.34 -5.49 -3.73
C PHE A 120 -13.73 -4.64 -4.93
N GLY A 121 -13.44 -5.11 -6.16
CA GLY A 121 -13.74 -4.40 -7.40
C GLY A 121 -12.64 -3.39 -7.79
N PHE A 122 -11.44 -3.55 -7.28
CA PHE A 122 -10.26 -2.87 -7.77
C PHE A 122 -9.83 -3.50 -9.10
N ASP A 123 -9.68 -2.72 -10.14
CA ASP A 123 -9.13 -3.15 -11.42
C ASP A 123 -7.62 -2.89 -11.45
N PRO A 124 -6.79 -3.92 -11.26
CA PRO A 124 -5.35 -3.73 -11.12
C PRO A 124 -4.66 -3.31 -12.42
N GLU A 125 -5.30 -3.44 -13.58
CA GLU A 125 -4.75 -2.97 -14.85
C GLU A 125 -4.91 -1.44 -15.02
N THR A 126 -5.87 -0.81 -14.36
CA THR A 126 -6.21 0.60 -14.56
C THR A 126 -6.24 1.46 -13.30
N ASP A 127 -6.47 0.86 -12.12
CA ASP A 127 -6.76 1.64 -10.91
C ASP A 127 -5.51 2.09 -10.14
N TRP A 128 -4.34 1.48 -10.35
CA TRP A 128 -3.11 1.91 -9.67
C TRP A 128 -2.72 3.35 -10.01
N VAL A 129 -2.97 3.81 -11.24
CA VAL A 129 -2.77 5.22 -11.60
C VAL A 129 -3.68 6.14 -10.80
N LYS A 130 -4.93 5.73 -10.57
CA LYS A 130 -5.90 6.48 -9.76
C LYS A 130 -5.48 6.52 -8.27
N VAL A 131 -4.84 5.46 -7.77
CA VAL A 131 -4.24 5.44 -6.42
C VAL A 131 -3.13 6.48 -6.32
N ILE A 132 -2.22 6.52 -7.31
CA ILE A 132 -1.15 7.53 -7.36
C ILE A 132 -1.74 8.94 -7.37
N GLU A 133 -2.74 9.20 -8.22
CA GLU A 133 -3.38 10.51 -8.32
C GLU A 133 -4.06 10.91 -7.00
N ALA A 134 -4.81 10.01 -6.39
CA ALA A 134 -5.50 10.25 -5.13
C ALA A 134 -4.52 10.46 -3.95
N ALA A 135 -3.45 9.65 -3.90
CA ALA A 135 -2.43 9.79 -2.87
C ALA A 135 -1.52 11.02 -3.09
N ALA A 136 -1.29 11.42 -4.35
CA ALA A 136 -0.52 12.62 -4.69
C ALA A 136 -1.29 13.92 -4.53
N GLY A 137 -2.57 13.87 -4.27
CA GLY A 137 -3.55 14.98 -4.33
C GLY A 137 -3.33 16.19 -3.42
N ASN A 138 -2.14 16.31 -2.80
CA ASN A 138 -1.63 17.55 -2.25
C ASN A 138 -0.29 17.89 -2.91
N ASP A 139 -0.20 19.06 -3.50
CA ASP A 139 0.82 19.66 -4.39
C ASP A 139 2.31 19.29 -4.19
N LYS A 140 2.71 18.73 -3.07
CA LYS A 140 4.12 18.39 -2.81
C LYS A 140 4.59 17.10 -3.50
N CYS A 141 3.72 16.12 -3.71
CA CYS A 141 4.08 14.84 -4.31
C CYS A 141 4.03 14.85 -5.85
N ARG A 142 3.22 15.73 -6.46
CA ARG A 142 3.14 15.87 -7.91
C ARG A 142 4.50 16.24 -8.55
N LYS A 143 5.34 16.98 -7.82
CA LYS A 143 6.69 17.37 -8.28
C LYS A 143 7.68 16.21 -8.31
N VAL A 144 7.54 15.21 -7.43
CA VAL A 144 8.47 14.07 -7.34
C VAL A 144 8.25 13.08 -8.50
N ILE A 145 7.00 12.81 -8.87
CA ILE A 145 6.67 11.87 -9.96
C ILE A 145 7.00 12.47 -11.33
N ILE A 146 6.75 13.76 -11.53
CA ILE A 146 7.05 14.45 -12.80
C ILE A 146 8.56 14.70 -12.95
N GLY A 147 9.30 14.92 -11.86
CA GLY A 147 10.76 15.09 -11.87
C GLY A 147 11.49 13.82 -12.31
N LYS A 148 11.08 12.65 -11.83
CA LYS A 148 11.71 11.36 -12.23
C LYS A 148 11.49 10.96 -13.69
N ARG A 149 10.48 11.50 -14.36
CA ARG A 149 10.30 11.30 -15.84
C ARG A 149 11.26 12.13 -16.68
N ARG A 150 11.90 13.15 -16.12
CA ARG A 150 12.81 14.05 -16.85
C ARG A 150 14.31 13.77 -16.59
N GLU A 151 14.63 13.04 -15.55
CA GLU A 151 16.00 12.67 -15.21
C GLU A 151 16.15 11.15 -15.30
N GLY A 152 16.35 10.65 -16.53
CA GLY A 152 17.06 9.41 -16.72
C GLY A 152 18.48 9.58 -16.21
N ASN A 153 18.88 8.74 -15.27
CA ASN A 153 20.25 8.55 -14.80
C ASN A 153 20.78 9.54 -13.76
N SER A 154 20.78 9.14 -12.50
CA SER A 154 21.95 9.12 -11.62
C SER A 154 21.56 8.90 -10.17
N ASP A 155 22.34 8.09 -9.53
CA ASP A 155 22.40 7.54 -8.21
C ASP A 155 22.03 8.45 -7.01
N ASP A 156 21.54 7.76 -5.98
CA ASP A 156 21.68 8.07 -4.57
C ASP A 156 20.75 9.15 -3.97
N VAL A 157 19.64 8.70 -3.38
CA VAL A 157 19.06 9.40 -2.22
C VAL A 157 18.81 8.40 -1.11
N SER A 158 19.73 8.41 -0.15
CA SER A 158 19.55 7.75 1.14
C SER A 158 18.43 8.44 1.91
N LEU A 159 17.27 7.83 1.97
CA LEU A 159 16.21 8.19 2.90
C LEU A 159 16.32 7.26 4.11
N SER A 160 16.87 7.79 5.19
CA SER A 160 16.89 7.14 6.49
C SER A 160 15.47 7.10 7.06
N LYS A 161 14.74 6.03 6.80
CA LYS A 161 13.71 5.54 7.73
C LYS A 161 14.35 4.45 8.58
N GLY A 162 14.27 4.62 9.89
CA GLY A 162 14.79 3.63 10.83
C GLY A 162 14.24 2.25 10.52
N ASN A 163 15.09 1.25 10.63
CA ASN A 163 14.80 -0.16 10.48
C ASN A 163 13.56 -0.55 11.31
N ARG A 164 12.40 -0.57 10.69
CA ARG A 164 11.26 -1.28 11.24
C ARG A 164 11.38 -2.72 10.76
N LYS A 165 11.83 -3.58 11.65
CA LYS A 165 11.85 -5.02 11.40
C LYS A 165 10.41 -5.51 11.26
N CYS A 166 10.14 -6.30 10.22
CA CYS A 166 9.01 -7.21 10.21
C CYS A 166 9.33 -8.33 11.23
N ASP A 167 9.03 -8.11 12.49
CA ASP A 167 9.17 -9.15 13.50
C ASP A 167 7.90 -10.01 13.47
N PHE A 168 8.06 -11.23 13.01
CA PHE A 168 7.04 -12.27 13.07
C PHE A 168 6.94 -12.76 14.53
N HIS A 169 5.76 -12.66 15.07
CA HIS A 169 5.37 -13.42 16.26
C HIS A 169 4.21 -14.34 15.93
#